data_bbd01b0dc5e87964612fcc6fde04f760
#
_entry.id   bbd01b0dc5e87964612fcc6fde04f760
#
_cell.length_a   1.000
_cell.length_b   1.000
_cell.length_c   1.000
_cell.angle_alpha   90.00
_cell.angle_beta   90.00
_cell.angle_gamma   90.00
#
_symmetry.space_group_name_H-M   'P 1'
#
loop_
_entity.id
_entity.type
_entity.pdbx_description
1 polymer ?
#
loop_
_entity_poly.entity_id
_entity_poly.type
_entity_poly.pdbx_seq_one_letter_code
_entity_poly.pdbx_strand_id
1 'polypeptide(L)'
;MVRAHPLATLTTNATPVPHATHLPLVIPPDTDLLLSDGPQDLRGHRLIGHLNRANPHWAALAEAADGTPALAIFSGPGSYLSPTVYRRVPAAPTWNFVSVHIRGTLRVLPQGQETLDVVRRTVEELEGRFGLGWDMTDSLDYFRRIVPGVGAFELHVEQVDGMFKLSQEQPEEVRDRAVQHFGPGSKGAHPELSCWMARAAAGHIRTHGGEL
;
A
#
# COMPACT_ATOMS: atom_id res chain seq x y z
N MET A 1 7.15 2.40 0.94
CA MET A 1 5.73 2.61 1.27
C MET A 1 4.92 1.33 1.02
N VAL A 2 4.72 0.85 -0.21
CA VAL A 2 3.90 -0.34 -0.53
C VAL A 2 4.25 -1.57 0.31
N ARG A 3 5.53 -1.90 0.47
CA ARG A 3 5.99 -3.02 1.31
C ARG A 3 5.75 -2.85 2.80
N ALA A 4 5.79 -1.61 3.30
CA ALA A 4 5.57 -1.34 4.72
C ALA A 4 4.07 -1.35 5.08
N HIS A 5 3.20 -1.10 4.10
CA HIS A 5 1.75 -1.05 4.24
C HIS A 5 1.09 -1.85 3.12
N PRO A 6 1.24 -3.19 3.13
CA PRO A 6 0.76 -4.04 2.03
C PRO A 6 -0.76 -4.19 1.95
N LEU A 7 -1.50 -3.87 3.03
CA LEU A 7 -2.96 -3.90 3.02
C LEU A 7 -3.51 -2.76 2.16
N ALA A 8 -3.86 -3.09 0.92
CA ALA A 8 -4.41 -2.14 -0.04
C ALA A 8 -5.94 -2.18 -0.08
N THR A 9 -6.53 -1.07 -0.49
CA THR A 9 -7.91 -1.06 -1.00
C THR A 9 -7.86 -1.26 -2.51
N LEU A 10 -8.23 -2.45 -2.97
CA LEU A 10 -8.40 -2.75 -4.39
C LEU A 10 -9.79 -2.31 -4.84
N THR A 11 -9.85 -1.52 -5.93
CA THR A 11 -11.10 -1.08 -6.53
C THR A 11 -11.16 -1.42 -8.01
N THR A 12 -12.33 -1.82 -8.48
CA THR A 12 -12.65 -1.98 -9.91
C THR A 12 -14.00 -1.35 -10.24
N ASN A 13 -14.20 -1.03 -11.51
CA ASN A 13 -15.46 -0.43 -11.94
C ASN A 13 -16.63 -1.41 -11.78
N ALA A 14 -17.75 -0.88 -11.32
CA ALA A 14 -19.03 -1.58 -11.24
C ALA A 14 -20.19 -0.57 -11.30
N THR A 15 -21.41 -1.04 -11.45
CA THR A 15 -22.63 -0.23 -11.49
C THR A 15 -23.58 -0.77 -10.42
N PRO A 16 -24.17 0.08 -9.57
CA PRO A 16 -24.15 1.56 -9.55
C PRO A 16 -22.93 2.18 -8.85
N VAL A 17 -22.10 1.39 -8.14
CA VAL A 17 -20.91 1.85 -7.41
C VAL A 17 -19.73 0.91 -7.66
N PRO A 18 -18.49 1.39 -7.59
CA PRO A 18 -17.32 0.54 -7.73
C PRO A 18 -17.27 -0.56 -6.68
N HIS A 19 -16.71 -1.71 -7.04
CA HIS A 19 -16.26 -2.67 -6.02
C HIS A 19 -15.06 -2.14 -5.26
N ALA A 20 -14.99 -2.44 -3.96
CA ALA A 20 -13.83 -2.16 -3.12
C ALA A 20 -13.60 -3.30 -2.14
N THR A 21 -12.36 -3.77 -2.04
CA THR A 21 -11.96 -4.85 -1.13
C THR A 21 -10.61 -4.53 -0.50
N HIS A 22 -10.50 -4.67 0.82
CA HIS A 22 -9.22 -4.60 1.52
C HIS A 22 -8.55 -5.97 1.48
N LEU A 23 -7.35 -6.01 0.95
CA LEU A 23 -6.54 -7.23 0.88
C LEU A 23 -5.05 -6.89 0.76
N PRO A 24 -4.15 -7.75 1.24
CA PRO A 24 -2.73 -7.57 0.98
C PRO A 24 -2.42 -7.71 -0.51
N LEU A 25 -1.67 -6.73 -1.03
CA LEU A 25 -1.01 -6.81 -2.32
C LEU A 25 0.49 -6.75 -2.10
N VAL A 26 1.21 -7.73 -2.60
CA VAL A 26 2.65 -7.84 -2.38
C VAL A 26 3.42 -7.84 -3.69
N ILE A 27 4.65 -7.36 -3.65
CA ILE A 27 5.61 -7.50 -4.74
C ILE A 27 6.14 -8.93 -4.68
N PRO A 28 6.02 -9.73 -5.75
CA PRO A 28 6.53 -11.09 -5.73
C PRO A 28 8.02 -11.13 -5.38
N PRO A 29 8.49 -12.10 -4.57
CA PRO A 29 9.89 -12.17 -4.14
C PRO A 29 10.88 -12.41 -5.27
N ASP A 30 10.43 -12.90 -6.42
CA ASP A 30 11.21 -13.09 -7.66
C ASP A 30 11.33 -11.82 -8.53
N THR A 31 10.93 -10.66 -8.02
CA THR A 31 11.00 -9.39 -8.76
C THR A 31 12.38 -8.75 -8.58
N ASP A 32 13.05 -8.37 -9.67
CA ASP A 32 14.39 -7.74 -9.67
C ASP A 32 14.47 -6.44 -8.83
N LEU A 33 13.32 -5.80 -8.58
CA LEU A 33 13.20 -4.64 -7.69
C LEU A 33 13.72 -4.90 -6.27
N LEU A 34 13.82 -6.16 -5.85
CA LEU A 34 14.26 -6.52 -4.49
C LEU A 34 15.77 -6.40 -4.30
N LEU A 35 16.51 -6.29 -5.39
CA LEU A 35 17.98 -6.31 -5.41
C LEU A 35 18.62 -4.92 -5.41
N SER A 36 17.82 -3.83 -5.45
CA SER A 36 18.32 -2.47 -5.51
C SER A 36 18.00 -1.66 -4.26
N ASP A 37 18.99 -0.95 -3.71
CA ASP A 37 18.84 -0.03 -2.56
C ASP A 37 18.29 1.35 -2.95
N GLY A 38 18.03 1.59 -4.24
CA GLY A 38 17.58 2.86 -4.78
C GLY A 38 16.06 3.04 -4.82
N PRO A 39 15.60 4.23 -5.29
CA PRO A 39 14.19 4.44 -5.60
C PRO A 39 13.72 3.41 -6.64
N GLN A 40 12.71 2.64 -6.28
CA GLN A 40 12.21 1.57 -7.12
C GLN A 40 10.99 2.04 -7.90
N ASP A 41 11.01 1.84 -9.23
CA ASP A 41 9.87 2.08 -10.10
C ASP A 41 9.07 0.79 -10.26
N LEU A 42 7.83 0.79 -9.80
CA LEU A 42 6.95 -0.36 -9.93
C LEU A 42 6.29 -0.50 -11.31
N ARG A 43 6.37 0.52 -12.17
CA ARG A 43 5.78 0.47 -13.51
C ARG A 43 6.38 -0.66 -14.34
N GLY A 44 5.53 -1.39 -15.05
CA GLY A 44 5.92 -2.57 -15.82
C GLY A 44 6.11 -3.85 -15.01
N HIS A 45 6.04 -3.77 -13.67
CA HIS A 45 6.07 -4.92 -12.78
C HIS A 45 4.67 -5.38 -12.41
N ARG A 46 4.58 -6.43 -11.60
CA ARG A 46 3.30 -6.95 -11.10
C ARG A 46 3.26 -6.96 -9.57
N LEU A 47 2.08 -6.78 -9.03
CA LEU A 47 1.73 -7.14 -7.67
C LEU A 47 0.87 -8.39 -7.70
N ILE A 48 0.96 -9.22 -6.68
CA ILE A 48 0.11 -10.40 -6.51
C ILE A 48 -0.80 -10.23 -5.32
N GLY A 49 -2.00 -10.79 -5.42
CA GLY A 49 -3.00 -10.80 -4.36
C GLY A 49 -3.98 -11.95 -4.50
N HIS A 50 -4.69 -12.19 -3.42
CA HIS A 50 -5.76 -13.18 -3.40
C HIS A 50 -6.89 -12.75 -2.48
N LEU A 51 -8.08 -13.27 -2.71
CA LEU A 51 -9.25 -13.04 -1.87
C LEU A 51 -10.14 -14.28 -1.84
N ASN A 52 -11.09 -14.28 -0.88
CA ASN A 52 -12.05 -15.36 -0.79
C ASN A 52 -12.99 -15.34 -2.00
N ARG A 53 -13.24 -16.48 -2.61
CA ARG A 53 -14.16 -16.62 -3.76
C ARG A 53 -15.62 -16.32 -3.41
N ALA A 54 -15.98 -16.36 -2.14
CA ALA A 54 -17.29 -15.91 -1.66
C ALA A 54 -17.43 -14.37 -1.64
N ASN A 55 -16.35 -13.62 -1.84
CA ASN A 55 -16.42 -12.16 -1.93
C ASN A 55 -17.11 -11.76 -3.24
N PRO A 56 -18.16 -10.88 -3.22
CA PRO A 56 -18.82 -10.41 -4.44
C PRO A 56 -17.88 -9.77 -5.45
N HIS A 57 -16.81 -9.12 -5.00
CA HIS A 57 -15.79 -8.55 -5.88
C HIS A 57 -15.07 -9.64 -6.69
N TRP A 58 -14.83 -10.83 -6.07
CA TRP A 58 -14.26 -11.96 -6.81
C TRP A 58 -15.18 -12.45 -7.92
N ALA A 59 -16.49 -12.55 -7.67
CA ALA A 59 -17.43 -12.98 -8.70
C ALA A 59 -17.35 -12.06 -9.93
N ALA A 60 -17.32 -10.74 -9.71
CA ALA A 60 -17.15 -9.77 -10.78
C ALA A 60 -15.81 -9.92 -11.52
N LEU A 61 -14.71 -10.18 -10.83
CA LEU A 61 -13.39 -10.39 -11.45
C LEU A 61 -13.34 -11.68 -12.25
N ALA A 62 -13.96 -12.76 -11.78
CA ALA A 62 -13.96 -14.06 -12.44
C ALA A 62 -14.79 -14.08 -13.74
N GLU A 63 -15.78 -13.20 -13.84
CA GLU A 63 -16.61 -13.01 -15.04
C GLU A 63 -16.02 -12.00 -16.03
N ALA A 64 -15.10 -11.15 -15.56
CA ALA A 64 -14.49 -10.13 -16.39
C ALA A 64 -13.41 -10.72 -17.31
N ALA A 65 -13.17 -10.06 -18.44
CA ALA A 65 -12.05 -10.39 -19.31
C ALA A 65 -10.72 -10.03 -18.64
N ASP A 66 -9.65 -10.72 -19.02
CA ASP A 66 -8.30 -10.32 -18.67
C ASP A 66 -8.04 -8.85 -19.06
N GLY A 67 -7.29 -8.15 -18.24
CA GLY A 67 -7.03 -6.72 -18.45
C GLY A 67 -8.09 -5.81 -17.80
N THR A 68 -8.85 -6.30 -16.82
CA THR A 68 -9.79 -5.46 -16.06
C THR A 68 -9.08 -4.30 -15.40
N PRO A 69 -9.44 -3.03 -15.70
CA PRO A 69 -8.83 -1.87 -15.06
C PRO A 69 -9.07 -1.85 -13.56
N ALA A 70 -8.03 -1.56 -12.80
CA ALA A 70 -8.07 -1.52 -11.35
C ALA A 70 -7.25 -0.38 -10.76
N LEU A 71 -7.64 0.04 -9.56
CA LEU A 71 -6.89 0.96 -8.71
C LEU A 71 -6.64 0.29 -7.36
N ALA A 72 -5.38 0.18 -6.98
CA ALA A 72 -4.96 -0.22 -5.63
C ALA A 72 -4.48 1.01 -4.85
N ILE A 73 -5.08 1.26 -3.69
CA ILE A 73 -4.74 2.37 -2.80
C ILE A 73 -4.04 1.80 -1.57
N PHE A 74 -2.78 2.19 -1.39
CA PHE A 74 -1.99 1.87 -0.21
C PHE A 74 -1.98 3.09 0.70
N SER A 75 -2.51 2.94 1.91
CA SER A 75 -2.54 4.00 2.92
C SER A 75 -1.42 3.81 3.93
N GLY A 76 -0.57 4.81 4.06
CA GLY A 76 0.47 4.89 5.08
C GLY A 76 0.02 5.68 6.31
N PRO A 77 0.97 6.17 7.12
CA PRO A 77 0.66 6.93 8.30
C PRO A 77 0.01 8.27 7.95
N GLY A 78 -0.93 8.70 8.79
CA GLY A 78 -1.55 10.01 8.66
C GLY A 78 -2.16 10.49 9.96
N SER A 79 -2.13 11.82 10.18
CA SER A 79 -2.69 12.43 11.37
C SER A 79 -3.08 13.88 11.16
N TYR A 80 -4.02 14.34 11.96
CA TYR A 80 -4.42 15.75 12.04
C TYR A 80 -3.32 16.60 12.67
N LEU A 81 -3.05 17.76 12.08
CA LEU A 81 -2.12 18.75 12.59
C LEU A 81 -2.83 20.06 12.92
N SER A 82 -2.90 20.37 14.20
CA SER A 82 -3.55 21.58 14.71
C SER A 82 -2.73 22.84 14.44
N PRO A 83 -3.37 23.99 14.14
CA PRO A 83 -2.71 25.29 14.07
C PRO A 83 -1.94 25.69 15.33
N THR A 84 -2.30 25.15 16.50
CA THR A 84 -1.57 25.39 17.75
C THR A 84 -0.12 24.92 17.69
N VAL A 85 0.18 23.91 16.86
CA VAL A 85 1.55 23.42 16.63
C VAL A 85 2.36 24.42 15.81
N TYR A 86 1.71 25.11 14.87
CA TYR A 86 2.36 26.12 14.02
C TYR A 86 2.83 27.36 14.78
N ARG A 87 2.15 27.75 15.89
CA ARG A 87 2.44 28.94 16.69
C ARG A 87 2.50 30.20 15.84
N ARG A 88 1.60 30.33 14.87
CA ARG A 88 1.48 31.49 13.98
C ARG A 88 0.02 31.78 13.66
N VAL A 89 -0.28 33.04 13.30
CA VAL A 89 -1.59 33.52 12.90
C VAL A 89 -1.42 34.42 11.66
N PRO A 90 -2.22 34.28 10.62
CA PRO A 90 -3.25 33.25 10.45
C PRO A 90 -2.67 31.84 10.16
N ALA A 91 -3.40 30.81 10.53
CA ALA A 91 -3.08 29.44 10.21
C ALA A 91 -4.36 28.59 10.10
N ALA A 92 -4.36 27.59 9.25
CA ALA A 92 -5.43 26.60 9.11
C ALA A 92 -4.94 25.21 9.54
N PRO A 93 -5.83 24.35 10.07
CA PRO A 93 -5.50 22.97 10.32
C PRO A 93 -5.26 22.20 9.02
N THR A 94 -4.53 21.10 9.13
CA THR A 94 -4.33 20.19 7.99
C THR A 94 -4.31 18.74 8.44
N TRP A 95 -4.35 17.83 7.48
CA TRP A 95 -4.06 16.41 7.67
C TRP A 95 -2.77 16.06 6.94
N ASN A 96 -1.77 15.60 7.66
CA ASN A 96 -0.56 15.05 7.06
C ASN A 96 -0.75 13.55 6.85
N PHE A 97 -0.34 13.04 5.69
CA PHE A 97 -0.50 11.63 5.33
C PHE A 97 0.43 11.21 4.19
N VAL A 98 0.58 9.91 4.07
CA VAL A 98 1.26 9.24 2.96
C VAL A 98 0.29 8.26 2.31
N SER A 99 0.18 8.30 0.98
CA SER A 99 -0.60 7.34 0.21
C SER A 99 0.08 7.05 -1.12
N VAL A 100 -0.10 5.82 -1.63
CA VAL A 100 0.34 5.44 -2.98
C VAL A 100 -0.85 4.84 -3.71
N HIS A 101 -1.13 5.37 -4.89
CA HIS A 101 -2.16 4.89 -5.79
C HIS A 101 -1.48 4.18 -6.97
N ILE A 102 -1.84 2.94 -7.18
CA ILE A 102 -1.34 2.12 -8.29
C ILE A 102 -2.50 1.81 -9.22
N ARG A 103 -2.39 2.25 -10.47
CA ARG A 103 -3.32 1.91 -11.54
C ARG A 103 -2.71 0.87 -12.44
N GLY A 104 -3.55 -0.01 -12.95
CA GLY A 104 -3.13 -1.05 -13.87
C GLY A 104 -4.27 -1.98 -14.24
N THR A 105 -3.92 -3.13 -14.76
CA THR A 105 -4.87 -4.14 -15.23
C THR A 105 -4.72 -5.44 -14.44
N LEU A 106 -5.86 -6.03 -14.09
CA LEU A 106 -5.91 -7.32 -13.38
C LEU A 106 -5.95 -8.48 -14.36
N ARG A 107 -5.21 -9.52 -14.03
CA ARG A 107 -5.30 -10.85 -14.64
C ARG A 107 -5.66 -11.86 -13.56
N VAL A 108 -6.79 -12.53 -13.70
CA VAL A 108 -7.20 -13.62 -12.82
C VAL A 108 -6.34 -14.84 -13.12
N LEU A 109 -5.88 -15.51 -12.09
CA LEU A 109 -5.04 -16.69 -12.22
C LEU A 109 -5.86 -17.99 -12.15
N PRO A 110 -5.43 -19.03 -12.89
CA PRO A 110 -6.05 -20.35 -12.82
C PRO A 110 -6.10 -20.91 -11.41
N GLN A 111 -7.13 -21.67 -11.14
CA GLN A 111 -7.25 -22.44 -9.91
C GLN A 111 -6.18 -23.56 -9.84
N GLY A 112 -5.84 -23.96 -8.65
CA GLY A 112 -4.88 -25.04 -8.41
C GLY A 112 -3.49 -24.50 -8.08
N GLN A 113 -2.47 -24.90 -8.85
CA GLN A 113 -1.07 -24.62 -8.50
C GLN A 113 -0.74 -23.12 -8.52
N GLU A 114 -1.20 -22.38 -9.53
CA GLU A 114 -0.92 -20.94 -9.62
C GLU A 114 -1.54 -20.17 -8.44
N THR A 115 -2.78 -20.49 -8.07
CA THR A 115 -3.41 -19.90 -6.88
C THR A 115 -2.65 -20.25 -5.60
N LEU A 116 -2.20 -21.51 -5.45
CA LEU A 116 -1.40 -21.95 -4.31
C LEU A 116 -0.07 -21.20 -4.23
N ASP A 117 0.59 -20.99 -5.37
CA ASP A 117 1.86 -20.26 -5.44
C ASP A 117 1.70 -18.78 -5.04
N VAL A 118 0.60 -18.12 -5.44
CA VAL A 118 0.30 -16.76 -4.97
C VAL A 118 0.09 -16.72 -3.45
N VAL A 119 -0.68 -17.67 -2.89
CA VAL A 119 -0.89 -17.75 -1.44
C VAL A 119 0.45 -17.93 -0.71
N ARG A 120 1.29 -18.88 -1.16
CA ARG A 120 2.60 -19.12 -0.55
C ARG A 120 3.51 -17.89 -0.60
N ARG A 121 3.67 -17.27 -1.78
CA ARG A 121 4.50 -16.07 -1.96
C ARG A 121 4.00 -14.89 -1.12
N THR A 122 2.67 -14.74 -0.99
CA THR A 122 2.10 -13.73 -0.11
C THR A 122 2.47 -14.00 1.36
N VAL A 123 2.37 -15.24 1.80
CA VAL A 123 2.75 -15.64 3.16
C VAL A 123 4.26 -15.43 3.38
N GLU A 124 5.11 -15.85 2.44
CA GLU A 124 6.57 -15.65 2.52
C GLU A 124 6.94 -14.17 2.68
N GLU A 125 6.36 -13.27 1.87
CA GLU A 125 6.64 -11.84 1.96
C GLU A 125 6.14 -11.24 3.28
N LEU A 126 4.94 -11.62 3.73
CA LEU A 126 4.35 -11.09 4.96
C LEU A 126 5.04 -11.65 6.21
N GLU A 127 5.35 -12.95 6.26
CA GLU A 127 6.09 -13.55 7.37
C GLU A 127 7.52 -13.02 7.47
N GLY A 128 8.20 -12.85 6.32
CA GLY A 128 9.53 -12.28 6.28
C GLY A 128 9.60 -10.84 6.79
N ARG A 129 8.48 -10.11 6.75
CA ARG A 129 8.41 -8.70 7.14
C ARG A 129 7.75 -8.44 8.50
N PHE A 130 6.68 -9.14 8.80
CA PHE A 130 5.82 -8.91 9.97
C PHE A 130 5.73 -10.12 10.88
N GLY A 131 6.17 -11.29 10.43
CA GLY A 131 6.12 -12.54 11.17
C GLY A 131 7.15 -12.64 12.28
N LEU A 132 7.02 -13.71 13.05
CA LEU A 132 7.92 -14.05 14.16
C LEU A 132 8.74 -15.31 13.87
N GLY A 133 8.94 -15.64 12.60
CA GLY A 133 9.70 -16.82 12.17
C GLY A 133 8.85 -18.10 12.05
N TRP A 134 7.55 -17.96 11.78
CA TRP A 134 6.70 -19.12 11.50
C TRP A 134 7.07 -19.77 10.17
N ASP A 135 7.24 -21.09 10.19
CA ASP A 135 7.47 -21.90 8.98
C ASP A 135 6.15 -22.51 8.48
N MET A 136 5.83 -22.23 7.22
CA MET A 136 4.60 -22.73 6.61
C MET A 136 4.66 -24.21 6.18
N THR A 137 5.83 -24.85 6.23
CA THR A 137 6.06 -26.19 5.65
C THR A 137 5.02 -27.20 6.13
N ASP A 138 4.77 -27.26 7.43
CA ASP A 138 3.79 -28.18 8.02
C ASP A 138 2.32 -27.81 7.70
N SER A 139 2.08 -26.64 7.12
CA SER A 139 0.76 -26.14 6.75
C SER A 139 0.46 -26.24 5.25
N LEU A 140 1.38 -26.73 4.43
CA LEU A 140 1.19 -26.79 2.97
C LEU A 140 0.01 -27.66 2.56
N ASP A 141 -0.24 -28.79 3.25
CA ASP A 141 -1.40 -29.64 2.98
C ASP A 141 -2.72 -28.95 3.38
N TYR A 142 -2.70 -28.13 4.43
CA TYR A 142 -3.83 -27.30 4.78
C TYR A 142 -4.09 -26.25 3.70
N PHE A 143 -3.05 -25.57 3.19
CA PHE A 143 -3.20 -24.62 2.09
C PHE A 143 -3.83 -25.26 0.85
N ARG A 144 -3.37 -26.46 0.45
CA ARG A 144 -3.98 -27.20 -0.67
C ARG A 144 -5.47 -27.46 -0.49
N ARG A 145 -5.91 -27.73 0.75
CA ARG A 145 -7.33 -27.97 1.06
C ARG A 145 -8.19 -26.71 0.96
N ILE A 146 -7.65 -25.53 1.30
CA ILE A 146 -8.42 -24.28 1.30
C ILE A 146 -8.35 -23.52 -0.04
N VAL A 147 -7.33 -23.77 -0.85
CA VAL A 147 -7.12 -23.12 -2.17
C VAL A 147 -8.37 -23.13 -3.06
N PRO A 148 -9.23 -24.17 -3.10
CA PRO A 148 -10.49 -24.11 -3.86
C PRO A 148 -11.41 -22.95 -3.50
N GLY A 149 -11.33 -22.45 -2.27
CA GLY A 149 -12.08 -21.28 -1.80
C GLY A 149 -11.37 -19.92 -2.03
N VAL A 150 -10.17 -19.94 -2.63
CA VAL A 150 -9.34 -18.76 -2.86
C VAL A 150 -9.32 -18.40 -4.34
N GLY A 151 -9.43 -17.13 -4.65
CA GLY A 151 -9.20 -16.57 -5.97
C GLY A 151 -7.94 -15.73 -5.97
N ALA A 152 -7.02 -16.01 -6.88
CA ALA A 152 -5.76 -15.30 -7.02
C ALA A 152 -5.70 -14.48 -8.31
N PHE A 153 -4.93 -13.40 -8.27
CA PHE A 153 -4.75 -12.51 -9.41
C PHE A 153 -3.40 -11.82 -9.39
N GLU A 154 -3.01 -11.28 -10.52
CA GLU A 154 -1.92 -10.33 -10.68
C GLU A 154 -2.49 -8.95 -11.04
N LEU A 155 -1.90 -7.90 -10.51
CA LEU A 155 -2.10 -6.52 -10.93
C LEU A 155 -0.85 -6.07 -11.69
N HIS A 156 -0.95 -5.92 -13.01
CA HIS A 156 0.09 -5.33 -13.84
C HIS A 156 0.10 -3.82 -13.65
N VAL A 157 1.22 -3.28 -13.19
CA VAL A 157 1.36 -1.87 -12.80
C VAL A 157 1.64 -1.01 -14.03
N GLU A 158 0.76 -0.08 -14.32
CA GLU A 158 0.90 0.87 -15.44
C GLU A 158 1.28 2.27 -14.95
N GLN A 159 0.68 2.70 -13.83
CA GLN A 159 0.90 4.02 -13.26
C GLN A 159 1.00 3.95 -11.74
N VAL A 160 1.91 4.76 -11.18
CA VAL A 160 2.11 4.89 -9.74
C VAL A 160 2.10 6.37 -9.37
N ASP A 161 1.18 6.77 -8.50
CA ASP A 161 1.07 8.13 -7.98
C ASP A 161 1.29 8.13 -6.47
N GLY A 162 2.34 8.80 -6.02
CA GLY A 162 2.62 9.00 -4.59
C GLY A 162 2.04 10.34 -4.11
N MET A 163 1.26 10.31 -3.05
CA MET A 163 0.76 11.51 -2.39
C MET A 163 1.37 11.61 -0.99
N PHE A 164 2.25 12.58 -0.82
CA PHE A 164 3.00 12.83 0.40
C PHE A 164 2.69 14.25 0.88
N LYS A 165 1.66 14.40 1.70
CA LYS A 165 1.33 15.65 2.34
C LYS A 165 1.93 15.68 3.73
N LEU A 166 3.09 16.34 3.87
CA LEU A 166 3.95 16.25 5.05
C LEU A 166 4.35 17.63 5.58
N SER A 167 3.55 18.66 5.30
CA SER A 167 3.83 20.07 5.60
C SER A 167 5.13 20.57 4.96
N GLN A 168 5.55 20.00 3.85
CA GLN A 168 6.79 20.35 3.15
C GLN A 168 6.78 21.79 2.59
N GLU A 169 5.60 22.36 2.38
CA GLU A 169 5.36 23.74 1.93
C GLU A 169 5.54 24.77 3.05
N GLN A 170 5.62 24.33 4.30
CA GLN A 170 5.73 25.20 5.46
C GLN A 170 7.18 25.68 5.68
N PRO A 171 7.40 26.86 6.31
CA PRO A 171 8.71 27.28 6.76
C PRO A 171 9.38 26.23 7.67
N GLU A 172 10.71 26.17 7.63
CA GLU A 172 11.51 25.18 8.37
C GLU A 172 11.11 25.06 9.84
N GLU A 173 11.03 26.17 10.54
CA GLU A 173 10.60 26.20 11.96
C GLU A 173 9.25 25.55 12.22
N VAL A 174 8.31 25.67 11.26
CA VAL A 174 6.97 25.08 11.37
C VAL A 174 7.03 23.60 11.11
N ARG A 175 7.83 23.18 10.11
CA ARG A 175 8.09 21.75 9.83
C ARG A 175 8.71 21.06 11.04
N ASP A 176 9.73 21.67 11.65
CA ASP A 176 10.41 21.13 12.81
C ASP A 176 9.46 20.94 13.99
N ARG A 177 8.61 21.93 14.27
CA ARG A 177 7.57 21.80 15.30
C ARG A 177 6.58 20.69 15.01
N ALA A 178 6.20 20.50 13.75
CA ALA A 178 5.31 19.41 13.34
C ALA A 178 5.98 18.04 13.48
N VAL A 179 7.25 17.90 13.07
CA VAL A 179 8.05 16.68 13.27
C VAL A 179 8.17 16.34 14.76
N GLN A 180 8.49 17.33 15.61
CA GLN A 180 8.58 17.17 17.06
C GLN A 180 7.23 16.80 17.69
N HIS A 181 6.12 17.41 17.20
CA HIS A 181 4.76 17.10 17.68
C HIS A 181 4.37 15.65 17.45
N PHE A 182 4.78 15.05 16.32
CA PHE A 182 4.53 13.65 16.02
C PHE A 182 5.66 12.73 16.52
N GLY A 183 6.75 13.29 17.05
CA GLY A 183 7.87 12.54 17.58
C GLY A 183 7.54 11.71 18.82
N PRO A 184 8.39 10.72 19.15
CA PRO A 184 8.20 9.88 20.33
C PRO A 184 8.09 10.70 21.62
N GLY A 185 7.19 10.29 22.53
CA GLY A 185 7.00 10.93 23.83
C GLY A 185 6.15 12.20 23.82
N SER A 186 5.70 12.69 22.68
CA SER A 186 4.77 13.83 22.59
C SER A 186 3.31 13.38 22.79
N LYS A 187 2.43 14.32 23.15
CA LYS A 187 0.98 14.05 23.26
C LYS A 187 0.34 13.63 21.92
N GLY A 188 0.90 14.11 20.81
CA GLY A 188 0.45 13.78 19.45
C GLY A 188 1.28 12.68 18.78
N ALA A 189 2.03 11.88 19.54
CA ALA A 189 3.01 10.93 19.01
C ALA A 189 2.47 10.05 17.88
N HIS A 190 3.13 10.13 16.74
CA HIS A 190 2.94 9.28 15.58
C HIS A 190 4.32 9.06 14.92
N PRO A 191 5.18 8.21 15.51
CA PRO A 191 6.60 8.12 15.15
C PRO A 191 6.86 7.85 13.68
N GLU A 192 6.04 7.01 13.05
CA GLU A 192 6.19 6.71 11.63
C GLU A 192 5.92 7.94 10.76
N LEU A 193 4.86 8.71 11.04
CA LEU A 193 4.58 9.96 10.34
C LEU A 193 5.71 10.97 10.54
N SER A 194 6.21 11.12 11.78
CA SER A 194 7.37 11.96 12.10
C SER A 194 8.60 11.58 11.26
N CYS A 195 8.86 10.27 11.12
CA CYS A 195 9.97 9.78 10.28
C CYS A 195 9.78 10.16 8.80
N TRP A 196 8.57 10.01 8.24
CA TRP A 196 8.28 10.43 6.87
C TRP A 196 8.44 11.93 6.68
N MET A 197 8.00 12.75 7.63
CA MET A 197 8.16 14.20 7.60
C MET A 197 9.64 14.63 7.64
N ALA A 198 10.43 14.00 8.50
CA ALA A 198 11.86 14.26 8.57
C ALA A 198 12.60 13.90 7.27
N ARG A 199 12.24 12.78 6.65
CA ARG A 199 12.79 12.37 5.34
C ARG A 199 12.40 13.33 4.21
N ALA A 200 11.17 13.85 4.22
CA ALA A 200 10.73 14.87 3.27
C ALA A 200 11.50 16.19 3.46
N ALA A 201 11.71 16.61 4.70
CA ALA A 201 12.49 17.80 5.03
C ALA A 201 13.96 17.70 4.58
N ALA A 202 14.55 16.49 4.64
CA ALA A 202 15.90 16.22 4.16
C ALA A 202 16.02 16.06 2.64
N GLY A 203 14.93 16.26 1.88
CA GLY A 203 14.93 16.13 0.42
C GLY A 203 14.98 14.69 -0.12
N HIS A 204 14.83 13.69 0.73
CA HIS A 204 14.84 12.28 0.33
C HIS A 204 13.54 11.81 -0.36
N ILE A 205 12.50 12.67 -0.38
CA ILE A 205 11.23 12.40 -1.03
C ILE A 205 10.99 13.50 -2.06
N ARG A 206 10.96 13.13 -3.35
CA ARG A 206 10.52 14.05 -4.40
C ARG A 206 9.00 14.07 -4.41
N THR A 207 8.41 15.10 -3.85
CA THR A 207 6.98 15.35 -3.97
C THR A 207 6.74 16.12 -5.25
N HIS A 208 5.93 15.60 -6.16
CA HIS A 208 5.40 16.42 -7.23
C HIS A 208 4.35 17.33 -6.57
N GLY A 209 4.71 18.60 -6.36
CA GLY A 209 3.79 19.63 -5.89
C GLY A 209 2.72 19.84 -6.94
N GLY A 210 1.54 19.29 -6.74
CA GLY A 210 0.34 19.83 -7.36
C GLY A 210 0.00 21.13 -6.62
N GLU A 211 0.07 22.25 -7.30
CA GLU A 211 -0.57 23.49 -6.87
C GLU A 211 -2.06 23.20 -6.66
N LEU A 212 -2.57 23.49 -5.46
CA LEU A 212 -4.01 23.62 -5.17
C LEU A 212 -4.41 25.04 -5.42
#